data_fa6b15f0150e1fecee4897d20bdbaa04
#
_entry.id   fa6b15f0150e1fecee4897d20bdbaa04
#
_cell.length_a   1.000
_cell.length_b   1.000
_cell.length_c   1.000
_cell.angle_alpha   90.00
_cell.angle_beta   90.00
_cell.angle_gamma   90.00
#
_symmetry.space_group_name_H-M   'P 1'
#
loop_
_entity.id
_entity.type
_entity.pdbx_description
1 polymer ?
#
loop_
_entity_poly.entity_id
_entity_poly.type
_entity_poly.pdbx_seq_one_letter_code
_entity_poly.pdbx_strand_id
1 'polypeptide(L)'
;MTQEDPDLALVQDLQAGKDRALNSLMDRHREGLFRFLLRQVHNEADALELTMETFARAYFNIGKFRPVARFATWLYRIALNLCRDYLRSRAYQYSRRTVSFDAPTEEGQDPSLLLATERGPDQKTERREELIALEKAISELPEDLRNAFVLSALEDRQQAVSADLLGI
;
A
#
# COMPACT_ATOMS: atom_id res chain seq x y z
N MET A 1 -24.40 9.74 -4.52
CA MET A 1 -23.59 10.67 -5.32
C MET A 1 -22.24 9.98 -5.56
N THR A 2 -22.00 9.55 -6.76
CA THR A 2 -20.73 8.89 -7.14
C THR A 2 -19.65 9.97 -7.10
N GLN A 3 -18.79 9.91 -6.12
CA GLN A 3 -17.66 10.82 -6.02
C GLN A 3 -16.73 10.53 -7.20
N GLU A 4 -16.56 11.51 -8.08
CA GLU A 4 -15.69 11.36 -9.25
C GLU A 4 -14.27 10.99 -8.81
N ASP A 5 -13.70 9.98 -9.45
CA ASP A 5 -12.33 9.59 -9.20
C ASP A 5 -11.40 10.74 -9.67
N PRO A 6 -10.60 11.34 -8.76
CA PRO A 6 -9.72 12.45 -9.12
C PRO A 6 -8.64 12.06 -10.15
N ASP A 7 -8.40 10.76 -10.32
CA ASP A 7 -7.42 10.23 -11.26
C ASP A 7 -8.02 9.88 -12.63
N LEU A 8 -9.35 9.91 -12.78
CA LEU A 8 -10.03 9.43 -13.98
C LEU A 8 -9.55 10.12 -15.25
N ALA A 9 -9.34 11.44 -15.20
CA ALA A 9 -8.85 12.19 -16.35
C ALA A 9 -7.44 11.73 -16.78
N LEU A 10 -6.55 11.52 -15.81
CA LEU A 10 -5.19 11.01 -16.06
C LEU A 10 -5.22 9.57 -16.59
N VAL A 11 -6.11 8.74 -16.08
CA VAL A 11 -6.29 7.37 -16.56
C VAL A 11 -6.78 7.36 -18.01
N GLN A 12 -7.75 8.20 -18.36
CA GLN A 12 -8.25 8.34 -19.72
C GLN A 12 -7.17 8.83 -20.69
N ASP A 13 -6.35 9.80 -20.25
CA ASP A 13 -5.21 10.26 -21.03
C ASP A 13 -4.18 9.15 -21.25
N LEU A 14 -3.90 8.35 -20.23
CA LEU A 14 -2.99 7.20 -20.35
C LEU A 14 -3.57 6.11 -21.27
N GLN A 15 -4.87 5.84 -21.20
CA GLN A 15 -5.56 4.91 -22.11
C GLN A 15 -5.54 5.42 -23.57
N ALA A 16 -5.49 6.74 -23.76
CA ALA A 16 -5.35 7.37 -25.07
C ALA A 16 -3.88 7.43 -25.57
N GLY A 17 -2.93 6.82 -24.83
CA GLY A 17 -1.51 6.77 -25.22
C GLY A 17 -0.71 8.01 -24.83
N LYS A 18 -1.22 8.84 -23.91
CA LYS A 18 -0.48 10.00 -23.38
C LYS A 18 0.37 9.58 -22.17
N ASP A 19 1.55 9.03 -22.42
CA ASP A 19 2.42 8.44 -21.38
C ASP A 19 2.80 9.41 -20.25
N ARG A 20 2.76 10.71 -20.48
CA ARG A 20 3.01 11.73 -19.43
C ARG A 20 2.03 11.64 -18.26
N ALA A 21 0.82 11.14 -18.50
CA ALA A 21 -0.17 10.93 -17.45
C ALA A 21 0.29 9.90 -16.41
N LEU A 22 1.12 8.92 -16.80
CA LEU A 22 1.71 7.95 -15.89
C LEU A 22 2.56 8.63 -14.82
N ASN A 23 3.40 9.60 -15.19
CA ASN A 23 4.24 10.32 -14.23
C ASN A 23 3.39 11.02 -13.16
N SER A 24 2.30 11.66 -13.56
CA SER A 24 1.38 12.32 -12.63
C SER A 24 0.69 11.33 -11.70
N LEU A 25 0.30 10.15 -12.18
CA LEU A 25 -0.27 9.08 -11.36
C LEU A 25 0.79 8.50 -10.41
N MET A 26 2.02 8.33 -10.87
CA MET A 26 3.13 7.87 -10.01
C MET A 26 3.42 8.89 -8.91
N ASP A 27 3.50 10.18 -9.21
CA ASP A 27 3.76 11.24 -8.22
C ASP A 27 2.69 11.26 -7.12
N ARG A 28 1.43 11.01 -7.47
CA ARG A 28 0.32 10.98 -6.52
C ARG A 28 0.32 9.74 -5.62
N HIS A 29 0.65 8.59 -6.15
CA HIS A 29 0.41 7.31 -5.48
C HIS A 29 1.67 6.60 -5.00
N ARG A 30 2.86 6.96 -5.51
CA ARG A 30 4.11 6.25 -5.22
C ARG A 30 4.42 6.14 -3.74
N GLU A 31 4.33 7.26 -3.02
CA GLU A 31 4.69 7.27 -1.60
C GLU A 31 3.73 6.44 -0.75
N GLY A 32 2.42 6.59 -0.97
CA GLY A 32 1.40 5.82 -0.27
C GLY A 32 1.52 4.33 -0.55
N LEU A 33 1.73 3.96 -1.81
CA LEU A 33 1.90 2.59 -2.24
C LEU A 33 3.17 1.95 -1.66
N PHE A 34 4.30 2.68 -1.68
CA PHE A 34 5.56 2.24 -1.09
C PHE A 34 5.43 1.97 0.41
N ARG A 35 4.85 2.90 1.18
CA ARG A 35 4.61 2.72 2.62
C ARG A 35 3.69 1.53 2.91
N PHE A 36 2.68 1.34 2.09
CA PHE A 36 1.79 0.19 2.21
C PHE A 36 2.54 -1.13 2.00
N LEU A 37 3.33 -1.24 0.93
CA LEU A 37 4.10 -2.44 0.62
C LEU A 37 5.21 -2.68 1.65
N LEU A 38 5.87 -1.62 2.14
CA LEU A 38 6.89 -1.73 3.19
C LEU A 38 6.34 -2.38 4.47
N ARG A 39 5.10 -2.06 4.85
CA ARG A 39 4.42 -2.69 5.99
C ARG A 39 4.13 -4.17 5.77
N GLN A 40 3.99 -4.61 4.52
CA GLN A 40 3.72 -6.01 4.19
C GLN A 40 4.99 -6.86 4.13
N VAL A 41 6.05 -6.31 3.54
CA VAL A 41 7.27 -7.09 3.26
C VAL A 41 8.41 -6.84 4.25
N HIS A 42 8.33 -5.75 5.04
CA HIS A 42 9.32 -5.36 6.05
C HIS A 42 10.76 -5.23 5.51
N ASN A 43 10.90 -4.95 4.22
CA ASN A 43 12.17 -4.72 3.55
C ASN A 43 12.02 -3.58 2.54
N GLU A 44 12.88 -2.58 2.64
CA GLU A 44 12.78 -1.36 1.84
C GLU A 44 13.07 -1.61 0.35
N ALA A 45 14.08 -2.42 0.05
CA ALA A 45 14.46 -2.75 -1.32
C ALA A 45 13.33 -3.53 -2.02
N ASP A 46 12.77 -4.52 -1.34
CA ASP A 46 11.65 -5.32 -1.86
C ASP A 46 10.37 -4.48 -2.02
N ALA A 47 10.10 -3.59 -1.07
CA ALA A 47 8.96 -2.67 -1.16
C ALA A 47 9.10 -1.71 -2.35
N LEU A 48 10.30 -1.21 -2.61
CA LEU A 48 10.58 -0.35 -3.75
C LEU A 48 10.39 -1.11 -5.07
N GLU A 49 10.94 -2.32 -5.18
CA GLU A 49 10.77 -3.17 -6.35
C GLU A 49 9.31 -3.48 -6.64
N LEU A 50 8.55 -3.90 -5.62
CA LEU A 50 7.11 -4.16 -5.74
C LEU A 50 6.31 -2.91 -6.11
N THR A 51 6.72 -1.74 -5.63
CA THR A 51 6.10 -0.46 -6.01
C THR A 51 6.29 -0.20 -7.51
N MET A 52 7.51 -0.34 -8.01
CA MET A 52 7.81 -0.13 -9.43
C MET A 52 7.12 -1.17 -10.32
N GLU A 53 7.13 -2.44 -9.92
CA GLU A 53 6.42 -3.52 -10.63
C GLU A 53 4.90 -3.28 -10.65
N THR A 54 4.34 -2.73 -9.58
CA THR A 54 2.91 -2.38 -9.52
C THR A 54 2.55 -1.35 -10.59
N PHE A 55 3.34 -0.28 -10.73
CA PHE A 55 3.11 0.74 -11.76
C PHE A 55 3.35 0.20 -13.17
N ALA A 56 4.36 -0.64 -13.37
CA ALA A 56 4.59 -1.30 -14.65
C ALA A 56 3.38 -2.17 -15.06
N ARG A 57 2.86 -2.99 -14.15
CA ARG A 57 1.66 -3.79 -14.42
C ARG A 57 0.42 -2.93 -14.62
N ALA A 58 0.27 -1.86 -13.86
CA ALA A 58 -0.82 -0.91 -14.07
C ALA A 58 -0.75 -0.29 -15.47
N TYR A 59 0.41 0.14 -15.92
CA TYR A 59 0.62 0.70 -17.26
C TYR A 59 0.24 -0.31 -18.35
N PHE A 60 0.77 -1.52 -18.30
CA PHE A 60 0.47 -2.55 -19.31
C PHE A 60 -0.98 -3.03 -19.32
N ASN A 61 -1.69 -2.88 -18.19
CA ASN A 61 -3.09 -3.29 -18.07
C ASN A 61 -4.08 -2.13 -18.03
N ILE A 62 -3.63 -0.89 -18.25
CA ILE A 62 -4.49 0.30 -18.12
C ILE A 62 -5.71 0.24 -19.06
N GLY A 63 -5.57 -0.38 -20.23
CA GLY A 63 -6.68 -0.60 -21.15
C GLY A 63 -7.80 -1.50 -20.60
N LYS A 64 -7.51 -2.30 -19.58
CA LYS A 64 -8.48 -3.17 -18.89
C LYS A 64 -9.17 -2.46 -17.73
N PHE A 65 -8.65 -1.32 -17.27
CA PHE A 65 -9.29 -0.55 -16.22
C PHE A 65 -10.68 -0.10 -16.63
N ARG A 66 -11.63 -0.25 -15.74
CA ARG A 66 -13.02 0.26 -15.90
C ARG A 66 -13.35 1.09 -14.67
N PRO A 67 -14.00 2.24 -14.82
CA PRO A 67 -14.31 3.17 -13.71
C PRO A 67 -15.48 2.67 -12.83
N VAL A 68 -15.48 1.39 -12.51
CA VAL A 68 -16.39 0.76 -11.55
C VAL A 68 -15.87 0.96 -10.12
N ALA A 69 -14.56 1.07 -9.98
CA ALA A 69 -13.85 1.40 -8.74
C ALA A 69 -12.85 2.51 -9.03
N ARG A 70 -12.38 3.19 -7.99
CA ARG A 70 -11.34 4.21 -8.14
C ARG A 70 -10.04 3.62 -8.64
N PHE A 71 -9.28 4.40 -9.38
CA PHE A 71 -7.96 4.00 -9.87
C PHE A 71 -7.04 3.54 -8.74
N ALA A 72 -7.01 4.26 -7.61
CA ALA A 72 -6.23 3.88 -6.45
C ALA A 72 -6.59 2.47 -5.95
N THR A 73 -7.87 2.15 -5.81
CA THR A 73 -8.32 0.81 -5.38
C THR A 73 -7.85 -0.27 -6.34
N TRP A 74 -7.93 -0.02 -7.63
CA TRP A 74 -7.45 -0.94 -8.65
C TRP A 74 -5.92 -1.11 -8.60
N LEU A 75 -5.17 -0.02 -8.42
CA LEU A 75 -3.71 -0.02 -8.29
C LEU A 75 -3.28 -0.84 -7.05
N TYR A 76 -3.92 -0.62 -5.90
CA TYR A 76 -3.61 -1.36 -4.68
C TYR A 76 -3.98 -2.86 -4.77
N ARG A 77 -4.98 -3.24 -5.56
CA ARG A 77 -5.25 -4.66 -5.86
C ARG A 77 -4.10 -5.31 -6.62
N ILE A 78 -3.52 -4.61 -7.59
CA ILE A 78 -2.33 -5.09 -8.30
C ILE A 78 -1.18 -5.29 -7.31
N ALA A 79 -0.94 -4.31 -6.45
CA ALA A 79 0.10 -4.37 -5.42
C ALA A 79 -0.09 -5.54 -4.45
N LEU A 80 -1.31 -5.77 -3.98
CA LEU A 80 -1.64 -6.89 -3.09
C LEU A 80 -1.37 -8.25 -3.74
N ASN A 81 -1.76 -8.41 -5.00
CA ASN A 81 -1.50 -9.66 -5.71
C ASN A 81 0.00 -9.90 -5.86
N LEU A 82 0.77 -8.86 -6.23
CA LEU A 82 2.23 -8.93 -6.29
C LEU A 82 2.86 -9.27 -4.94
N CYS A 83 2.40 -8.62 -3.89
CA CYS A 83 2.88 -8.86 -2.53
C CYS A 83 2.61 -10.31 -2.08
N ARG A 84 1.42 -10.85 -2.35
CA ARG A 84 1.09 -12.25 -2.07
C ARG A 84 2.01 -13.22 -2.80
N ASP A 85 2.23 -13.00 -4.08
CA ASP A 85 3.13 -13.83 -4.89
C ASP A 85 4.56 -13.77 -4.36
N TYR A 86 5.02 -12.59 -4.00
CA TYR A 86 6.33 -12.38 -3.39
C TYR A 86 6.47 -13.14 -2.05
N LEU A 87 5.51 -12.98 -1.14
CA LEU A 87 5.54 -13.63 0.17
C LEU A 87 5.47 -15.16 0.06
N ARG A 88 4.67 -15.70 -0.85
CA ARG A 88 4.62 -17.13 -1.14
C ARG A 88 5.96 -17.65 -1.67
N SER A 89 6.58 -16.94 -2.60
CA SER A 89 7.89 -17.30 -3.13
C SER A 89 8.95 -17.29 -2.04
N ARG A 90 8.94 -16.28 -1.17
CA ARG A 90 9.89 -16.16 -0.06
C ARG A 90 9.69 -17.24 0.99
N ALA A 91 8.44 -17.54 1.36
CA ALA A 91 8.11 -18.64 2.28
C ALA A 91 8.56 -19.99 1.72
N TYR A 92 8.38 -20.22 0.42
CA TYR A 92 8.85 -21.43 -0.25
C TYR A 92 10.39 -21.54 -0.25
N GLN A 93 11.08 -20.44 -0.52
CA GLN A 93 12.56 -20.40 -0.46
C GLN A 93 13.08 -20.64 0.98
N TYR A 94 12.39 -20.05 1.97
CA TYR A 94 12.74 -20.25 3.38
C TYR A 94 12.54 -21.69 3.81
N SER A 95 11.41 -22.32 3.45
CA SER A 95 11.14 -23.73 3.77
C SER A 95 12.15 -24.69 3.14
N ARG A 96 12.67 -24.38 1.97
CA ARG A 96 13.75 -25.17 1.33
C ARG A 96 15.11 -24.98 2.00
N ARG A 97 15.37 -23.83 2.61
CA ARG A 97 16.62 -23.54 3.34
C ARG A 97 16.64 -24.13 4.74
N THR A 98 15.47 -24.26 5.39
CA THR A 98 15.36 -24.84 6.74
C THR A 98 15.57 -26.35 6.76
N VAL A 99 15.67 -27.00 5.63
CA VAL A 99 16.12 -28.41 5.53
C VAL A 99 17.65 -28.53 5.61
N SER A 100 18.39 -27.43 5.58
CA SER A 100 19.85 -27.37 5.72
C SER A 100 20.21 -26.55 6.96
N PHE A 101 20.64 -27.25 7.99
CA PHE A 101 21.12 -26.86 9.31
C PHE A 101 21.80 -25.47 9.38
N ASP A 102 21.48 -24.73 10.46
CA ASP A 102 22.16 -23.58 11.03
C ASP A 102 22.36 -22.31 10.17
N ALA A 103 21.47 -21.33 10.36
CA ALA A 103 21.81 -19.93 10.16
C ALA A 103 21.19 -19.07 11.28
N PRO A 104 21.95 -18.10 11.83
CA PRO A 104 21.49 -17.26 12.93
C PRO A 104 20.35 -16.34 12.49
N THR A 105 19.38 -16.24 13.36
CA THR A 105 18.25 -15.32 13.28
C THR A 105 18.80 -13.89 13.32
N GLU A 106 18.77 -13.18 12.21
CA GLU A 106 18.87 -11.73 12.27
C GLU A 106 17.57 -11.18 12.86
N GLU A 107 17.71 -10.59 14.03
CA GLU A 107 16.67 -9.98 14.81
C GLU A 107 15.91 -8.96 13.98
N GLY A 108 14.59 -9.11 13.92
CA GLY A 108 13.68 -8.20 13.25
C GLY A 108 13.80 -6.79 13.80
N GLN A 109 14.05 -5.86 12.94
CA GLN A 109 13.94 -4.44 13.26
C GLN A 109 12.49 -4.14 13.63
N ASP A 110 12.33 -3.59 14.84
CA ASP A 110 11.07 -3.18 15.44
C ASP A 110 10.29 -2.22 14.52
N PRO A 111 9.05 -2.55 14.12
CA PRO A 111 8.22 -1.71 13.25
C PRO A 111 7.79 -0.38 13.89
N SER A 112 8.07 -0.18 15.19
CA SER A 112 7.61 0.98 15.94
C SER A 112 8.30 2.31 15.56
N LEU A 113 9.34 2.27 14.73
CA LEU A 113 10.16 3.47 14.44
C LEU A 113 9.60 4.38 13.34
N LEU A 114 8.54 4.00 12.63
CA LEU A 114 8.05 4.74 11.45
C LEU A 114 6.87 5.69 11.72
N LEU A 115 6.45 5.86 12.99
CA LEU A 115 5.37 6.77 13.36
C LEU A 115 5.80 7.98 14.21
N ALA A 116 7.07 8.32 14.22
CA ALA A 116 7.55 9.53 14.91
C ALA A 116 7.24 10.78 14.07
N THR A 117 6.02 11.28 14.16
CA THR A 117 5.71 12.67 13.84
C THR A 117 5.60 13.44 15.15
N GLU A 118 6.45 14.43 15.29
CA GLU A 118 6.63 15.23 16.51
C GLU A 118 5.37 15.98 16.93
N ARG A 119 4.87 15.67 18.15
CA ARG A 119 4.00 16.54 18.96
C ARG A 119 4.06 16.10 20.42
N GLY A 120 4.08 17.06 21.36
CA GLY A 120 4.19 17.09 22.81
C GLY A 120 4.03 15.83 23.70
N PRO A 121 4.64 15.78 24.89
CA PRO A 121 4.89 14.53 25.65
C PRO A 121 3.66 13.79 26.18
N ASP A 122 2.58 14.46 26.57
CA ASP A 122 1.48 13.83 27.33
C ASP A 122 0.33 13.26 26.50
N GLN A 123 0.04 13.83 25.32
CA GLN A 123 -0.95 13.25 24.39
C GLN A 123 -0.37 12.15 23.51
N LYS A 124 0.95 11.97 23.52
CA LYS A 124 1.65 10.98 22.71
C LYS A 124 1.51 9.57 23.25
N THR A 125 1.40 9.39 24.57
CA THR A 125 1.45 8.06 25.18
C THR A 125 0.12 7.32 24.98
N GLU A 126 -1.01 7.95 25.27
CA GLU A 126 -2.34 7.33 25.07
C GLU A 126 -2.60 7.01 23.58
N ARG A 127 -2.31 7.97 22.70
CA ARG A 127 -2.49 7.79 21.25
C ARG A 127 -1.54 6.75 20.68
N ARG A 128 -0.35 6.61 21.25
CA ARG A 128 0.60 5.57 20.86
C ARG A 128 0.14 4.19 21.31
N GLU A 129 -0.41 4.06 22.50
CA GLU A 129 -0.98 2.81 23.02
C GLU A 129 -2.21 2.38 22.20
N GLU A 130 -3.09 3.33 21.85
CA GLU A 130 -4.23 3.09 20.97
C GLU A 130 -3.80 2.63 19.56
N LEU A 131 -2.76 3.25 18.99
CA LEU A 131 -2.22 2.87 17.68
C LEU A 131 -1.57 1.49 17.72
N ILE A 132 -0.83 1.16 18.76
CA ILE A 132 -0.24 -0.17 18.94
C ILE A 132 -1.34 -1.24 19.10
N ALA A 133 -2.38 -0.93 19.88
CA ALA A 133 -3.51 -1.84 20.04
C ALA A 133 -4.28 -2.05 18.73
N LEU A 134 -4.47 -0.98 17.96
CA LEU A 134 -5.11 -1.03 16.63
C LEU A 134 -4.26 -1.83 15.64
N GLU A 135 -2.97 -1.58 15.61
CA GLU A 135 -2.03 -2.29 14.72
C GLU A 135 -1.99 -3.79 15.04
N LYS A 136 -1.98 -4.13 16.34
CA LYS A 136 -2.09 -5.51 16.80
C LYS A 136 -3.41 -6.14 16.37
N ALA A 137 -4.53 -5.47 16.60
CA ALA A 137 -5.86 -5.96 16.21
C ALA A 137 -5.96 -6.18 14.69
N ILE A 138 -5.41 -5.27 13.88
CA ILE A 138 -5.37 -5.41 12.43
C ILE A 138 -4.47 -6.58 12.01
N SER A 139 -3.34 -6.78 12.70
CA SER A 139 -2.42 -7.89 12.41
C SER A 139 -3.01 -9.27 12.71
N GLU A 140 -3.94 -9.35 13.64
CA GLU A 140 -4.66 -10.59 14.02
C GLU A 140 -5.81 -10.92 13.06
N LEU A 141 -6.22 -9.98 12.19
CA LEU A 141 -7.24 -10.26 11.18
C LEU A 141 -6.73 -11.25 10.11
N PRO A 142 -7.61 -12.14 9.62
CA PRO A 142 -7.32 -12.90 8.42
C PRO A 142 -6.89 -11.97 7.27
N GLU A 143 -5.97 -12.45 6.42
CA GLU A 143 -5.34 -11.64 5.37
C GLU A 143 -6.35 -10.92 4.48
N ASP A 144 -7.43 -11.61 4.08
CA ASP A 144 -8.46 -11.03 3.22
C ASP A 144 -9.23 -9.87 3.91
N LEU A 145 -9.51 -10.01 5.21
CA LEU A 145 -10.19 -8.97 5.99
C LEU A 145 -9.26 -7.78 6.26
N ARG A 146 -7.98 -8.05 6.53
CA ARG A 146 -6.97 -7.00 6.69
C ARG A 146 -6.84 -6.18 5.42
N ASN A 147 -6.75 -6.83 4.28
CA ASN A 147 -6.63 -6.18 2.99
C ASN A 147 -7.89 -5.36 2.64
N ALA A 148 -9.07 -5.90 2.92
CA ALA A 148 -10.33 -5.17 2.75
C ALA A 148 -10.40 -3.93 3.63
N PHE A 149 -9.98 -4.03 4.90
CA PHE A 149 -9.92 -2.91 5.83
C PHE A 149 -8.96 -1.81 5.36
N VAL A 150 -7.74 -2.18 4.95
CA VAL A 150 -6.75 -1.22 4.44
C VAL A 150 -7.25 -0.51 3.19
N LEU A 151 -7.87 -1.23 2.26
CA LEU A 151 -8.46 -0.65 1.04
C LEU A 151 -9.60 0.31 1.37
N SER A 152 -10.48 -0.05 2.31
CA SER A 152 -11.57 0.83 2.79
C SER A 152 -11.03 2.10 3.44
N ALA A 153 -10.03 1.98 4.33
CA ALA A 153 -9.41 3.12 4.99
C ALA A 153 -8.70 4.07 4.00
N LEU A 154 -8.14 3.54 2.92
CA LEU A 154 -7.55 4.33 1.85
C LEU A 154 -8.62 5.09 1.03
N GLU A 155 -9.76 4.48 0.77
CA GLU A 155 -10.90 5.14 0.11
C GLU A 155 -11.45 6.28 0.96
N ASP A 156 -11.66 6.06 2.25
CA ASP A 156 -12.12 7.08 3.19
C ASP A 156 -11.12 8.26 3.30
N ARG A 157 -9.82 7.95 3.33
CA ARG A 157 -8.77 8.98 3.39
C ARG A 157 -8.72 9.85 2.13
N GLN A 158 -8.94 9.27 0.96
CA GLN A 158 -9.05 10.03 -0.29
C GLN A 158 -10.29 10.91 -0.31
N GLN A 159 -11.39 10.49 0.31
CA GLN A 159 -12.59 11.30 0.46
C GLN A 159 -12.34 12.51 1.35
N ALA A 160 -11.65 12.32 2.49
CA ALA A 160 -11.30 13.40 3.41
C ALA A 160 -10.39 14.45 2.74
N VAL A 161 -9.36 14.01 2.01
CA VAL A 161 -8.44 14.92 1.29
C VAL A 161 -9.16 15.68 0.18
N SER A 162 -10.09 15.05 -0.51
CA SER A 162 -10.90 15.72 -1.56
C SER A 162 -11.87 16.73 -0.97
N ALA A 163 -12.45 16.46 0.20
CA ALA A 163 -13.31 17.39 0.92
C ALA A 163 -12.53 18.63 1.38
N ASP A 164 -11.32 18.44 1.93
CA ASP A 164 -10.45 19.55 2.34
C ASP A 164 -10.00 20.43 1.16
N LEU A 165 -9.70 19.83 0.00
CA LEU A 165 -9.32 20.56 -1.21
C LEU A 165 -10.50 21.34 -1.85
N LEU A 166 -11.71 20.86 -1.65
CA LEU A 166 -12.93 21.50 -2.17
C LEU A 166 -13.55 22.50 -1.19
N GLY A 167 -13.00 22.63 0.03
CA GLY A 167 -13.47 23.57 1.06
C GLY A 167 -14.89 23.27 1.56
N ILE A 168 -15.26 21.98 1.55
CA ILE A 168 -16.58 21.53 2.02
C ILE A 168 -16.44 20.81 3.36
#